data_8c93f7599bf48472b4b5a791dcfc3fd7
#
_entry.id   8c93f7599bf48472b4b5a791dcfc3fd7
#
_cell.length_a   1.000
_cell.length_b   1.000
_cell.length_c   1.000
_cell.angle_alpha   90.00
_cell.angle_beta   90.00
_cell.angle_gamma   90.00
#
_symmetry.space_group_name_H-M   'P 1'
#
loop_
_entity.id
_entity.type
_entity.pdbx_description
1 polymer ?
#
loop_
_entity_poly.entity_id
_entity_poly.type
_entity_poly.pdbx_seq_one_letter_code
_entity_poly.pdbx_strand_id
1 'polypeptide(L)'
;MTQTTRKDRTMANLRKASCLQLAAVVFYAMSAAAQSPTDSCKPAQVIPLTVEQPPAKIVIDPPLPEPLASRGVVIIQYCAQNLHIAPVFGANALTASPRVGHVHVSLDDAPWVWADASGNPIILMGLPPGPHRVLLELEDANHHTLDKGTVAFVVPEKTATAKQ
;
A
#
# COMPACT_ATOMS: atom_id res chain seq x y z
N MET A 1 47.90 -45.86 -74.64
CA MET A 1 48.11 -47.10 -73.88
C MET A 1 47.50 -46.98 -72.52
N THR A 2 46.55 -47.87 -72.27
CA THR A 2 46.23 -48.53 -71.03
C THR A 2 45.48 -47.63 -70.00
N GLN A 3 44.17 -47.74 -69.94
CA GLN A 3 43.28 -48.63 -69.14
C GLN A 3 43.20 -48.25 -67.67
N THR A 4 41.96 -47.92 -67.30
CA THR A 4 41.10 -48.69 -66.34
C THR A 4 41.41 -48.33 -64.88
N THR A 5 40.49 -47.99 -64.11
CA THR A 5 39.30 -48.70 -63.66
C THR A 5 38.43 -47.82 -62.72
N ARG A 6 37.19 -47.91 -62.95
CA ARG A 6 36.00 -47.70 -62.12
C ARG A 6 36.17 -48.25 -60.72
N LYS A 7 35.74 -47.50 -59.71
CA LYS A 7 35.11 -48.11 -58.55
C LYS A 7 34.10 -47.18 -57.91
N ASP A 8 32.86 -47.49 -58.15
CA ASP A 8 31.73 -47.10 -57.42
C ASP A 8 31.94 -47.35 -55.93
N ARG A 9 31.60 -46.42 -55.07
CA ARG A 9 31.06 -46.70 -53.76
C ARG A 9 30.08 -45.59 -53.29
N THR A 10 28.84 -45.89 -53.54
CA THR A 10 27.69 -45.45 -52.82
C THR A 10 27.91 -45.64 -51.31
N MET A 11 27.83 -44.65 -50.55
CA MET A 11 27.46 -44.79 -49.10
C MET A 11 26.84 -43.52 -48.60
N ALA A 12 25.56 -43.68 -48.42
CA ALA A 12 24.79 -43.27 -47.26
C ALA A 12 24.92 -41.82 -46.76
N ASN A 13 23.96 -41.01 -47.16
CA ASN A 13 23.49 -39.81 -46.49
C ASN A 13 23.01 -40.16 -45.08
N LEU A 14 23.80 -39.84 -44.10
CA LEU A 14 23.31 -39.81 -42.72
C LEU A 14 22.91 -38.39 -42.38
N ARG A 15 21.67 -38.09 -42.63
CA ARG A 15 21.04 -36.85 -42.14
C ARG A 15 21.00 -36.91 -40.63
N LYS A 16 21.90 -36.23 -39.97
CA LYS A 16 21.78 -35.90 -38.55
C LYS A 16 20.75 -34.80 -38.42
N ALA A 17 19.52 -35.16 -38.19
CA ALA A 17 18.50 -34.24 -37.70
C ALA A 17 18.86 -33.84 -36.27
N SER A 18 19.47 -32.67 -36.12
CA SER A 18 19.58 -32.01 -34.82
C SER A 18 18.20 -31.48 -34.46
N CYS A 19 17.50 -32.19 -33.59
CA CYS A 19 16.34 -31.71 -32.90
C CYS A 19 16.77 -30.63 -31.90
N LEU A 20 16.74 -29.36 -32.32
CA LEU A 20 16.82 -28.23 -31.39
C LEU A 20 15.47 -28.13 -30.68
N GLN A 21 15.37 -28.75 -29.51
CA GLN A 21 14.24 -28.49 -28.61
C GLN A 21 14.45 -27.13 -28.00
N LEU A 22 13.76 -26.09 -28.51
CA LEU A 22 13.56 -24.82 -27.83
C LEU A 22 12.62 -25.10 -26.65
N ALA A 23 13.17 -25.26 -25.48
CA ALA A 23 12.44 -25.19 -24.24
C ALA A 23 12.03 -23.71 -24.01
N ALA A 24 10.83 -23.35 -24.42
CA ALA A 24 10.22 -22.09 -24.07
C ALA A 24 9.91 -22.12 -22.57
N VAL A 25 10.80 -21.55 -21.76
CA VAL A 25 10.53 -21.29 -20.34
C VAL A 25 9.56 -20.12 -20.27
N VAL A 26 8.28 -20.43 -20.18
CA VAL A 26 7.24 -19.42 -19.90
C VAL A 26 7.39 -19.02 -18.42
N PHE A 27 8.06 -17.89 -18.18
CA PHE A 27 8.01 -17.22 -16.89
C PHE A 27 6.61 -16.65 -16.69
N TYR A 28 5.77 -17.38 -15.99
CA TYR A 28 4.57 -16.81 -15.41
C TYR A 28 5.03 -15.87 -14.28
N ALA A 29 5.15 -14.59 -14.58
CA ALA A 29 5.22 -13.58 -13.55
C ALA A 29 3.86 -13.54 -12.84
N MET A 30 3.74 -14.27 -11.74
CA MET A 30 2.65 -14.08 -10.80
C MET A 30 2.84 -12.70 -10.18
N SER A 31 2.13 -11.71 -10.72
CA SER A 31 1.95 -10.44 -10.03
C SER A 31 1.13 -10.73 -8.77
N ALA A 32 1.83 -10.95 -7.66
CA ALA A 32 1.19 -10.90 -6.37
C ALA A 32 0.75 -9.45 -6.17
N ALA A 33 -0.54 -9.18 -6.33
CA ALA A 33 -1.11 -7.91 -5.89
C ALA A 33 -0.84 -7.81 -4.39
N ALA A 34 0.05 -6.89 -4.00
CA ALA A 34 0.26 -6.60 -2.60
C ALA A 34 -1.05 -6.03 -2.04
N GLN A 35 -1.67 -6.77 -1.14
CA GLN A 35 -2.86 -6.28 -0.44
C GLN A 35 -2.45 -5.16 0.51
N SER A 36 -3.27 -4.12 0.57
CA SER A 36 -3.06 -3.03 1.52
C SER A 36 -3.20 -3.55 2.95
N PRO A 37 -2.34 -3.10 3.90
CA PRO A 37 -2.50 -3.45 5.30
C PRO A 37 -3.89 -3.15 5.86
N THR A 38 -4.54 -2.10 5.38
CA THR A 38 -5.91 -1.72 5.78
C THR A 38 -6.98 -2.71 5.33
N ASP A 39 -6.75 -3.47 4.24
CA ASP A 39 -7.69 -4.51 3.77
C ASP A 39 -7.87 -5.62 4.80
N SER A 40 -6.91 -5.81 5.71
CA SER A 40 -6.93 -6.80 6.78
C SER A 40 -7.52 -6.26 8.09
N CYS A 41 -7.94 -5.01 8.11
CA CYS A 41 -8.41 -4.35 9.31
C CYS A 41 -9.78 -4.88 9.73
N LYS A 42 -9.83 -5.46 10.92
CA LYS A 42 -11.08 -5.97 11.48
C LYS A 42 -11.83 -4.84 12.18
N PRO A 43 -13.14 -4.71 11.95
CA PRO A 43 -13.94 -3.74 12.67
C PRO A 43 -13.91 -3.99 14.17
N ALA A 44 -14.04 -2.92 14.94
CA ALA A 44 -14.15 -2.98 16.40
C ALA A 44 -15.36 -3.83 16.80
N GLN A 45 -15.18 -4.71 17.77
CA GLN A 45 -16.22 -5.60 18.27
C GLN A 45 -16.82 -5.07 19.56
N VAL A 46 -18.09 -5.34 19.77
CA VAL A 46 -18.74 -5.11 21.06
C VAL A 46 -18.19 -6.14 22.04
N ILE A 47 -17.57 -5.65 23.12
CA ILE A 47 -16.98 -6.49 24.17
C ILE A 47 -17.66 -6.10 25.50
N PRO A 48 -18.02 -7.07 26.35
CA PRO A 48 -18.56 -6.74 27.67
C PRO A 48 -17.61 -5.83 28.45
N LEU A 49 -18.13 -4.78 29.09
CA LEU A 49 -17.33 -3.80 29.84
C LEU A 49 -16.56 -4.41 31.02
N THR A 50 -16.93 -5.62 31.44
CA THR A 50 -16.24 -6.38 32.49
C THR A 50 -14.97 -7.10 32.00
N VAL A 51 -14.73 -7.09 30.68
CA VAL A 51 -13.57 -7.70 30.05
C VAL A 51 -12.62 -6.60 29.59
N GLU A 52 -11.33 -6.80 29.82
CA GLU A 52 -10.30 -5.89 29.31
C GLU A 52 -10.37 -5.86 27.78
N GLN A 53 -10.46 -4.67 27.23
CA GLN A 53 -10.49 -4.48 25.78
C GLN A 53 -9.07 -4.64 25.20
N PRO A 54 -8.91 -5.33 24.08
CA PRO A 54 -7.62 -5.47 23.46
C PRO A 54 -7.04 -4.10 23.06
N PRO A 55 -5.70 -3.95 22.97
CA PRO A 55 -5.07 -2.70 22.58
C PRO A 55 -5.61 -2.18 21.26
N ALA A 56 -5.95 -0.89 21.22
CA ALA A 56 -6.25 -0.23 19.96
C ALA A 56 -4.98 -0.03 19.14
N LYS A 57 -5.08 -0.16 17.82
CA LYS A 57 -3.96 0.05 16.90
C LYS A 57 -4.42 0.80 15.66
N ILE A 58 -3.56 1.66 15.14
CA ILE A 58 -3.75 2.28 13.83
C ILE A 58 -2.93 1.53 12.79
N VAL A 59 -3.56 1.21 11.67
CA VAL A 59 -2.92 0.65 10.48
C VAL A 59 -3.03 1.68 9.37
N ILE A 60 -1.93 1.99 8.72
CA ILE A 60 -1.84 3.08 7.74
C ILE A 60 -1.19 2.54 6.47
N ASP A 61 -1.81 2.80 5.33
CA ASP A 61 -1.24 2.49 4.02
C ASP A 61 -0.36 3.64 3.52
N PRO A 62 0.62 3.35 2.67
CA PRO A 62 1.28 4.37 1.88
C PRO A 62 0.26 5.16 1.05
N PRO A 63 0.55 6.43 0.71
CA PRO A 63 -0.31 7.19 -0.18
C PRO A 63 -0.56 6.46 -1.50
N LEU A 64 -1.78 6.60 -2.03
CA LEU A 64 -2.13 6.03 -3.33
C LEU A 64 -1.21 6.58 -4.42
N PRO A 65 -0.48 5.71 -5.16
CA PRO A 65 0.60 6.15 -6.02
C PRO A 65 0.12 6.96 -7.24
N GLU A 66 -1.02 6.58 -7.85
CA GLU A 66 -1.52 7.26 -9.04
C GLU A 66 -1.94 8.71 -8.77
N PRO A 67 -2.81 9.02 -7.81
CA PRO A 67 -3.18 10.40 -7.52
C PRO A 67 -1.98 11.27 -7.11
N LEU A 68 -1.03 10.68 -6.37
CA LEU A 68 0.18 11.37 -5.96
C LEU A 68 1.07 11.71 -7.18
N ALA A 69 1.34 10.72 -8.04
CA ALA A 69 2.23 10.89 -9.18
C ALA A 69 1.65 11.83 -10.24
N SER A 70 0.35 11.72 -10.54
CA SER A 70 -0.28 12.46 -11.65
C SER A 70 -0.71 13.88 -11.27
N ARG A 71 -1.15 14.10 -10.03
CA ARG A 71 -1.79 15.34 -9.59
C ARG A 71 -1.19 15.97 -8.35
N GLY A 72 -0.27 15.29 -7.67
CA GLY A 72 0.23 15.71 -6.37
C GLY A 72 -0.85 15.67 -5.28
N VAL A 73 -1.87 14.81 -5.45
CA VAL A 73 -2.92 14.59 -4.46
C VAL A 73 -2.52 13.41 -3.59
N VAL A 74 -2.39 13.65 -2.31
CA VAL A 74 -2.03 12.63 -1.32
C VAL A 74 -3.31 12.04 -0.75
N ILE A 75 -3.51 10.73 -0.91
CA ILE A 75 -4.65 9.99 -0.34
C ILE A 75 -4.06 8.87 0.52
N ILE A 76 -4.24 8.97 1.82
CA ILE A 76 -3.74 8.01 2.81
C ILE A 76 -4.93 7.25 3.37
N GLN A 77 -4.97 5.94 3.12
CA GLN A 77 -5.94 5.05 3.74
C GLN A 77 -5.44 4.63 5.11
N TYR A 78 -6.32 4.55 6.07
CA TYR A 78 -6.02 4.06 7.41
C TYR A 78 -7.23 3.34 8.01
N CYS A 79 -6.99 2.57 9.05
CA CYS A 79 -8.05 1.99 9.85
C CYS A 79 -7.61 1.81 11.30
N ALA A 80 -8.56 1.77 12.21
CA ALA A 80 -8.33 1.47 13.62
C ALA A 80 -8.76 0.04 13.93
N GLN A 81 -7.87 -0.74 14.53
CA GLN A 81 -8.20 -2.04 15.10
C GLN A 81 -8.60 -1.86 16.56
N ASN A 82 -9.62 -2.59 16.99
CA ASN A 82 -10.13 -2.59 18.36
C ASN A 82 -10.61 -1.20 18.86
N LEU A 83 -10.95 -0.31 17.92
CA LEU A 83 -11.50 1.00 18.18
C LEU A 83 -12.39 1.41 17.01
N HIS A 84 -13.53 2.01 17.29
CA HIS A 84 -14.44 2.56 16.31
C HIS A 84 -14.21 4.06 16.16
N ILE A 85 -13.83 4.52 14.96
CA ILE A 85 -13.68 5.94 14.69
C ILE A 85 -15.07 6.58 14.65
N ALA A 86 -15.30 7.53 15.55
CA ALA A 86 -16.59 8.22 15.66
C ALA A 86 -16.43 9.59 16.31
N PRO A 87 -17.27 10.59 15.99
CA PRO A 87 -17.24 11.92 16.57
C PRO A 87 -17.91 11.94 17.95
N VAL A 88 -17.39 11.10 18.86
CA VAL A 88 -17.90 10.98 20.23
C VAL A 88 -16.75 11.29 21.19
N PHE A 89 -16.95 12.30 22.02
CA PHE A 89 -15.91 12.87 22.87
C PHE A 89 -16.34 12.93 24.33
N GLY A 90 -15.36 13.03 25.22
CA GLY A 90 -15.53 13.24 26.64
C GLY A 90 -15.50 11.94 27.45
N ALA A 91 -15.34 12.13 28.78
CA ALA A 91 -15.08 11.04 29.73
C ALA A 91 -16.15 9.93 29.73
N ASN A 92 -17.41 10.27 29.48
CA ASN A 92 -18.51 9.30 29.47
C ASN A 92 -18.39 8.30 28.28
N ALA A 93 -17.71 8.69 27.21
CA ALA A 93 -17.50 7.83 26.06
C ALA A 93 -16.40 6.78 26.27
N LEU A 94 -15.56 6.92 27.32
CA LEU A 94 -14.53 5.95 27.65
C LEU A 94 -15.09 4.58 28.06
N THR A 95 -16.36 4.53 28.47
CA THR A 95 -17.08 3.29 28.82
C THR A 95 -17.88 2.71 27.65
N ALA A 96 -17.72 3.24 26.43
CA ALA A 96 -18.40 2.72 25.26
C ALA A 96 -17.86 1.35 24.83
N SER A 97 -18.76 0.50 24.35
CA SER A 97 -18.39 -0.77 23.71
C SER A 97 -19.17 -0.93 22.39
N PRO A 98 -18.47 -0.99 21.24
CA PRO A 98 -17.01 -0.97 21.09
C PRO A 98 -16.39 0.35 21.55
N ARG A 99 -15.09 0.29 21.93
CA ARG A 99 -14.32 1.51 22.24
C ARG A 99 -14.42 2.49 21.09
N VAL A 100 -14.65 3.77 21.40
CA VAL A 100 -14.71 4.86 20.40
C VAL A 100 -13.53 5.80 20.54
N GLY A 101 -13.19 6.46 19.44
CA GLY A 101 -12.12 7.44 19.41
C GLY A 101 -12.04 8.11 18.04
N HIS A 102 -10.95 8.82 17.81
CA HIS A 102 -10.70 9.59 16.58
C HIS A 102 -9.20 9.62 16.27
N VAL A 103 -8.83 10.26 15.19
CA VAL A 103 -7.43 10.38 14.79
C VAL A 103 -7.03 11.86 14.83
N HIS A 104 -5.91 12.17 15.46
CA HIS A 104 -5.23 13.44 15.29
C HIS A 104 -4.24 13.33 14.15
N VAL A 105 -4.22 14.34 13.28
CA VAL A 105 -3.41 14.37 12.08
C VAL A 105 -2.50 15.58 12.11
N SER A 106 -1.19 15.35 11.97
CA SER A 106 -0.18 16.39 11.84
C SER A 106 0.56 16.25 10.51
N LEU A 107 0.89 17.36 9.87
CA LEU A 107 1.68 17.43 8.63
C LEU A 107 2.99 18.16 8.89
N ASP A 108 4.13 17.56 8.51
CA ASP A 108 5.48 18.16 8.52
C ASP A 108 5.87 18.82 9.86
N ASP A 109 5.48 18.20 10.98
CA ASP A 109 5.70 18.76 12.33
C ASP A 109 5.10 20.17 12.54
N ALA A 110 4.08 20.50 11.77
CA ALA A 110 3.36 21.75 12.00
C ALA A 110 2.88 21.85 13.45
N PRO A 111 2.86 23.04 14.03
CA PRO A 111 2.46 23.23 15.42
C PRO A 111 0.94 23.07 15.65
N TRP A 112 0.19 22.77 14.58
CA TRP A 112 -1.24 22.55 14.60
C TRP A 112 -1.57 21.13 14.17
N VAL A 113 -2.59 20.59 14.79
CA VAL A 113 -3.17 19.29 14.45
C VAL A 113 -4.66 19.47 14.21
N TRP A 114 -5.25 18.55 13.47
CA TRP A 114 -6.71 18.48 13.37
C TRP A 114 -7.19 17.09 13.75
N ALA A 115 -8.39 17.03 14.31
CA ALA A 115 -9.05 15.78 14.63
C ALA A 115 -9.87 15.31 13.42
N ASP A 116 -9.68 14.06 13.02
CA ASP A 116 -10.52 13.36 12.06
C ASP A 116 -11.29 12.25 12.78
N ALA A 117 -12.59 12.34 12.77
CA ALA A 117 -13.48 11.35 13.35
C ALA A 117 -14.42 10.74 12.30
N SER A 118 -14.07 10.87 11.02
CA SER A 118 -14.85 10.36 9.89
C SER A 118 -14.58 8.90 9.57
N GLY A 119 -13.36 8.42 9.85
CA GLY A 119 -12.89 7.13 9.42
C GLY A 119 -12.65 7.02 7.90
N ASN A 120 -12.71 8.15 7.17
CA ASN A 120 -12.43 8.22 5.75
C ASN A 120 -10.94 8.39 5.48
N PRO A 121 -10.45 8.14 4.26
CA PRO A 121 -9.07 8.43 3.90
C PRO A 121 -8.71 9.91 4.13
N ILE A 122 -7.50 10.16 4.60
CA ILE A 122 -6.94 11.51 4.71
C ILE A 122 -6.55 11.98 3.31
N ILE A 123 -7.09 13.13 2.88
CA ILE A 123 -6.82 13.72 1.57
C ILE A 123 -6.11 15.06 1.76
N LEU A 124 -4.89 15.17 1.21
CA LEU A 124 -4.11 16.41 1.23
C LEU A 124 -3.88 16.89 -0.20
N MET A 125 -4.10 18.18 -0.41
CA MET A 125 -3.96 18.81 -1.71
C MET A 125 -3.17 20.10 -1.59
N GLY A 126 -2.45 20.44 -2.67
CA GLY A 126 -1.74 21.71 -2.73
C GLY A 126 -0.43 21.77 -1.94
N LEU A 127 0.09 20.60 -1.54
CA LEU A 127 1.42 20.54 -0.95
C LEU A 127 2.49 20.95 -1.99
N PRO A 128 3.55 21.66 -1.56
CA PRO A 128 4.67 21.94 -2.44
C PRO A 128 5.38 20.66 -2.89
N PRO A 129 6.10 20.65 -4.02
CA PRO A 129 6.96 19.53 -4.37
C PRO A 129 8.03 19.30 -3.31
N GLY A 130 8.34 18.03 -3.03
CA GLY A 130 9.36 17.65 -2.09
C GLY A 130 8.92 16.60 -1.07
N PRO A 131 9.77 16.29 -0.08
CA PRO A 131 9.48 15.32 0.96
C PRO A 131 8.50 15.89 1.98
N HIS A 132 7.53 15.05 2.36
CA HIS A 132 6.52 15.35 3.37
C HIS A 132 6.33 14.16 4.30
N ARG A 133 5.76 14.43 5.45
CA ARG A 133 5.47 13.43 6.46
C ARG A 133 4.14 13.73 7.14
N VAL A 134 3.29 12.72 7.28
CA VAL A 134 2.04 12.78 8.03
C VAL A 134 2.14 11.86 9.24
N LEU A 135 1.88 12.39 10.42
CA LEU A 135 1.69 11.65 11.65
C LEU A 135 0.19 11.49 11.91
N LEU A 136 -0.23 10.26 12.18
CA LEU A 136 -1.58 9.91 12.61
C LEU A 136 -1.50 9.35 14.02
N GLU A 137 -2.18 9.99 14.98
CA GLU A 137 -2.27 9.56 16.36
C GLU A 137 -3.71 9.12 16.64
N LEU A 138 -3.86 7.84 16.97
CA LEU A 138 -5.14 7.26 17.35
C LEU A 138 -5.42 7.60 18.80
N GLU A 139 -6.52 8.29 19.04
CA GLU A 139 -6.87 8.80 20.36
C GLU A 139 -8.19 8.25 20.86
N ASP A 140 -8.30 8.13 22.17
CA ASP A 140 -9.58 7.84 22.82
C ASP A 140 -10.50 9.07 22.81
N ALA A 141 -11.71 8.90 23.34
CA ALA A 141 -12.69 9.98 23.41
C ALA A 141 -12.28 11.15 24.33
N ASN A 142 -11.21 11.00 25.12
CA ASN A 142 -10.70 12.01 26.03
C ASN A 142 -9.31 12.54 25.64
N HIS A 143 -8.94 12.33 24.38
CA HIS A 143 -7.66 12.77 23.78
C HIS A 143 -6.40 12.15 24.42
N HIS A 144 -6.49 10.90 24.88
CA HIS A 144 -5.30 10.13 25.22
C HIS A 144 -4.86 9.31 24.02
N THR A 145 -3.61 9.47 23.62
CA THR A 145 -3.02 8.70 22.51
C THR A 145 -2.93 7.24 22.88
N LEU A 146 -3.52 6.38 22.04
CA LEU A 146 -3.54 4.93 22.20
C LEU A 146 -2.49 4.25 21.31
N ASP A 147 -2.28 4.79 20.11
CA ASP A 147 -1.31 4.31 19.14
C ASP A 147 -1.01 5.41 18.11
N LYS A 148 0.08 5.27 17.36
CA LYS A 148 0.43 6.24 16.32
C LYS A 148 1.27 5.63 15.23
N GLY A 149 1.21 6.24 14.06
CA GLY A 149 2.03 5.87 12.92
C GLY A 149 2.36 7.06 12.03
N THR A 150 3.44 6.96 11.29
CA THR A 150 3.92 8.01 10.40
C THR A 150 4.06 7.48 8.98
N VAL A 151 3.62 8.27 8.02
CA VAL A 151 3.81 8.01 6.58
C VAL A 151 4.63 9.13 5.97
N ALA A 152 5.73 8.77 5.32
CA ALA A 152 6.56 9.69 4.55
C ALA A 152 6.35 9.46 3.05
N PHE A 153 6.33 10.54 2.28
CA PHE A 153 6.16 10.51 0.83
C PHE A 153 6.84 11.71 0.18
N VAL A 154 6.93 11.67 -1.14
CA VAL A 154 7.47 12.79 -1.93
C VAL A 154 6.40 13.26 -2.91
N VAL A 155 6.06 14.53 -2.85
CA VAL A 155 5.20 15.17 -3.85
C VAL A 155 6.07 15.50 -5.06
N PRO A 156 5.73 15.00 -6.27
CA PRO A 156 6.53 15.24 -7.45
C PRO A 156 6.44 16.70 -7.92
N GLU A 157 7.50 17.18 -8.56
CA GLU A 157 7.44 18.46 -9.29
C GLU A 157 6.42 18.36 -10.42
N LYS A 158 5.59 19.39 -10.57
CA LYS A 158 4.68 19.49 -11.71
C LYS A 158 5.53 19.73 -12.96
N THR A 159 5.64 18.74 -13.81
CA THR A 159 6.21 18.94 -15.14
C THR A 159 5.34 19.97 -15.85
N ALA A 160 5.92 21.14 -16.16
CA ALA A 160 5.22 22.15 -16.95
C ALA A 160 4.84 21.51 -18.29
N THR A 161 3.55 21.27 -18.48
CA THR A 161 3.05 20.84 -19.80
C THR A 161 3.37 21.99 -20.75
N ALA A 162 4.29 21.77 -21.69
CA ALA A 162 4.59 22.74 -22.72
C ALA A 162 3.25 23.11 -23.38
N LYS A 163 2.89 24.40 -23.32
CA LYS A 163 1.75 24.92 -24.10
C LYS A 163 2.10 24.68 -25.58
N GLN A 164 1.37 23.75 -26.20
CA GLN A 164 1.31 23.67 -27.67
C GLN A 164 0.47 24.83 -28.20
#